data_0b9d9dcdbb8d61424a958221a4dc53a3
#
_entry.id   0b9d9dcdbb8d61424a958221a4dc53a3
#
_cell.length_a   1.000
_cell.length_b   1.000
_cell.length_c   1.000
_cell.angle_alpha   90.00
_cell.angle_beta   90.00
_cell.angle_gamma   90.00
#
_symmetry.space_group_name_H-M   'P 1'
#
loop_
_entity.id
_entity.type
_entity.pdbx_description
1 polymer ?
#
loop_
_entity_poly.entity_id
_entity_poly.type
_entity_poly.pdbx_seq_one_letter_code
_entity_poly.pdbx_strand_id
1 'polypeptide(L)'
;MNRLKTTFLKRWIGVLLIPLMGMALNTYSAGGDEHGHGDHEEETHAEQKGPNGGKLLHDGDVELELAIFERGVPPEYRAWITHDGKPVNSAELTVTLSRLGGQQDVFTFSKHDEYWLGDGVVAEPHSFDVAVNLRLEGKNHQWQWESHEGRVEIAADMATKVGIGSEVAGPGSIERHLQVYGRLATPPDQKAHLRAR
;
A
#
# COMPACT_ATOMS: atom_id res chain seq x y z
N MET A 1 23.22 62.03 -33.86
CA MET A 1 24.64 62.41 -33.54
C MET A 1 25.18 61.38 -32.59
N ASN A 2 26.25 60.73 -33.10
CA ASN A 2 27.25 59.90 -32.39
C ASN A 2 26.77 58.57 -31.77
N ARG A 3 27.03 57.43 -32.41
CA ARG A 3 28.29 56.66 -32.66
C ARG A 3 29.04 56.36 -31.33
N LEU A 4 29.28 55.12 -31.01
CA LEU A 4 30.36 54.17 -31.37
C LEU A 4 30.14 52.89 -30.60
N LYS A 5 30.08 51.63 -31.14
CA LYS A 5 31.17 50.77 -31.60
C LYS A 5 32.20 50.47 -30.49
N THR A 6 32.36 49.19 -30.15
CA THR A 6 33.50 48.32 -30.47
C THR A 6 33.40 47.04 -29.60
N THR A 7 33.25 45.87 -30.13
CA THR A 7 34.21 44.86 -30.65
C THR A 7 35.43 44.54 -29.78
N PHE A 8 35.67 43.29 -29.62
CA PHE A 8 36.89 42.48 -29.65
C PHE A 8 36.85 41.40 -28.54
N LEU A 9 37.06 40.20 -28.73
CA LEU A 9 37.72 39.25 -29.62
C LEU A 9 38.60 38.30 -28.78
N LYS A 10 38.46 37.03 -29.12
CA LYS A 10 39.49 35.98 -29.14
C LYS A 10 39.88 35.22 -27.85
N ARG A 11 39.60 33.94 -27.99
CA ARG A 11 40.54 32.79 -28.02
C ARG A 11 41.34 32.53 -26.72
N TRP A 12 41.23 31.29 -26.25
CA TRP A 12 42.40 30.39 -26.27
C TRP A 12 41.93 28.93 -26.07
N ILE A 13 42.51 28.14 -26.93
CA ILE A 13 42.50 26.69 -27.06
C ILE A 13 43.43 26.13 -25.97
N GLY A 14 43.03 25.07 -25.34
CA GLY A 14 43.90 24.27 -24.49
C GLY A 14 43.48 22.81 -24.53
N VAL A 15 43.95 22.12 -25.56
CA VAL A 15 43.96 20.66 -25.68
C VAL A 15 45.00 20.13 -24.71
N LEU A 16 44.63 19.26 -23.80
CA LEU A 16 45.58 18.37 -23.15
C LEU A 16 45.04 16.92 -23.16
N LEU A 17 45.56 16.21 -24.15
CA LEU A 17 45.52 14.76 -24.30
C LEU A 17 46.55 14.15 -23.35
N ILE A 18 46.12 13.28 -22.45
CA ILE A 18 47.04 12.34 -21.79
C ILE A 18 46.43 10.95 -21.89
N PRO A 19 47.04 10.03 -22.60
CA PRO A 19 46.72 8.63 -22.53
C PRO A 19 47.50 8.01 -21.39
N LEU A 20 46.88 7.32 -20.47
CA LEU A 20 47.58 6.37 -19.61
C LEU A 20 46.95 5.00 -19.71
N MET A 21 47.71 4.23 -20.37
CA MET A 21 47.72 2.79 -20.56
C MET A 21 48.01 2.10 -19.21
N GLY A 22 47.35 1.00 -18.97
CA GLY A 22 47.88 0.06 -18.03
C GLY A 22 46.89 -0.64 -17.13
N MET A 23 46.67 -1.78 -17.42
CA MET A 23 46.83 -3.11 -16.84
C MET A 23 45.56 -3.82 -16.48
N ALA A 24 45.30 -4.80 -17.34
CA ALA A 24 44.44 -5.92 -17.10
C ALA A 24 44.94 -6.75 -15.91
N LEU A 25 44.07 -7.01 -14.95
CA LEU A 25 44.19 -8.13 -14.06
C LEU A 25 42.95 -8.99 -14.24
N ASN A 26 43.09 -10.03 -15.03
CA ASN A 26 42.17 -11.12 -15.12
C ASN A 26 42.24 -11.89 -13.80
N THR A 27 41.19 -11.86 -13.01
CA THR A 27 40.93 -12.92 -12.04
C THR A 27 39.86 -13.85 -12.59
N TYR A 28 40.29 -15.00 -12.98
CA TYR A 28 39.46 -16.18 -13.21
C TYR A 28 38.77 -16.50 -11.88
N SER A 29 37.47 -16.53 -11.84
CA SER A 29 36.71 -17.33 -10.91
C SER A 29 35.70 -18.16 -11.70
N ALA A 30 35.88 -19.44 -11.58
CA ALA A 30 35.07 -20.45 -12.22
C ALA A 30 33.72 -20.63 -11.50
N GLY A 31 32.69 -20.93 -12.29
CA GLY A 31 31.60 -21.80 -11.90
C GLY A 31 30.39 -21.10 -11.25
N GLY A 32 29.25 -21.25 -11.90
CA GLY A 32 27.95 -21.00 -11.27
C GLY A 32 26.90 -20.65 -12.31
N ASP A 33 26.22 -21.64 -12.79
CA ASP A 33 24.90 -21.76 -13.38
C ASP A 33 24.18 -20.48 -13.77
N GLU A 34 24.01 -20.27 -15.07
CA GLU A 34 23.06 -19.40 -15.70
C GLU A 34 21.63 -19.87 -15.38
N HIS A 35 21.03 -19.33 -14.33
CA HIS A 35 19.59 -19.24 -14.25
C HIS A 35 19.20 -17.89 -14.88
N GLY A 36 18.76 -17.97 -16.13
CA GLY A 36 18.09 -16.85 -16.81
C GLY A 36 16.82 -16.52 -16.04
N HIS A 37 16.91 -15.52 -15.17
CA HIS A 37 15.74 -14.81 -14.72
C HIS A 37 15.34 -13.89 -15.86
N GLY A 38 14.27 -14.27 -16.56
CA GLY A 38 13.56 -13.35 -17.41
C GLY A 38 13.14 -12.16 -16.53
N ASP A 39 13.74 -11.03 -16.77
CA ASP A 39 13.24 -9.75 -16.29
C ASP A 39 11.84 -9.54 -16.86
N HIS A 40 10.84 -10.04 -16.13
CA HIS A 40 9.56 -9.38 -16.17
C HIS A 40 9.76 -8.09 -15.37
N GLU A 41 10.04 -7.03 -16.08
CA GLU A 41 9.79 -5.68 -15.58
C GLU A 41 8.28 -5.58 -15.33
N GLU A 42 7.81 -6.11 -14.20
CA GLU A 42 6.66 -5.54 -13.54
C GLU A 42 7.13 -4.15 -13.15
N GLU A 43 6.70 -3.17 -13.92
CA GLU A 43 6.67 -1.78 -13.46
C GLU A 43 5.79 -1.76 -12.21
N THR A 44 6.37 -2.09 -11.08
CA THR A 44 5.85 -1.69 -9.79
C THR A 44 5.91 -0.18 -9.82
N HIS A 45 4.82 0.46 -10.26
CA HIS A 45 4.60 1.87 -10.02
C HIS A 45 4.71 2.06 -8.52
N ALA A 46 5.91 2.47 -8.08
CA ALA A 46 6.12 2.80 -6.69
C ALA A 46 5.04 3.83 -6.34
N GLU A 47 4.13 3.47 -5.46
CA GLU A 47 3.03 4.35 -5.06
C GLU A 47 3.63 5.68 -4.61
N GLN A 48 3.34 6.74 -5.36
CA GLN A 48 3.81 8.06 -4.99
C GLN A 48 3.10 8.45 -3.69
N LYS A 49 3.88 8.62 -2.63
CA LYS A 49 3.38 9.12 -1.36
C LYS A 49 3.50 10.62 -1.30
N GLY A 50 2.42 11.25 -0.87
CA GLY A 50 2.39 12.67 -0.64
C GLY A 50 3.07 13.07 0.68
N PRO A 51 3.19 14.37 0.95
CA PRO A 51 3.86 14.92 2.15
C PRO A 51 3.19 14.51 3.47
N ASN A 52 1.92 14.14 3.45
CA ASN A 52 1.19 13.69 4.64
C ASN A 52 1.19 12.15 4.78
N GLY A 53 1.92 11.44 3.90
CA GLY A 53 2.08 10.00 3.92
C GLY A 53 0.97 9.23 3.22
N GLY A 54 0.01 9.92 2.60
CA GLY A 54 -1.06 9.35 1.81
C GLY A 54 -0.65 9.01 0.39
N LYS A 55 -1.54 8.35 -0.34
CA LYS A 55 -1.39 8.09 -1.77
C LYS A 55 -1.63 9.39 -2.55
N LEU A 56 -0.67 9.75 -3.39
CA LEU A 56 -0.74 10.94 -4.23
C LEU A 56 -1.34 10.58 -5.60
N LEU A 57 -2.38 11.31 -5.98
CA LEU A 57 -3.14 11.12 -7.21
C LEU A 57 -3.08 12.39 -8.05
N HIS A 58 -2.88 12.26 -9.35
CA HIS A 58 -2.74 13.38 -10.27
C HIS A 58 -3.74 13.26 -11.44
N ASP A 59 -4.31 14.40 -11.84
CA ASP A 59 -5.06 14.53 -13.09
C ASP A 59 -4.93 15.97 -13.60
N GLY A 60 -4.02 16.18 -14.56
CA GLY A 60 -3.63 17.49 -15.05
C GLY A 60 -3.02 18.35 -13.94
N ASP A 61 -3.63 19.51 -13.70
CA ASP A 61 -3.18 20.48 -12.69
C ASP A 61 -3.78 20.21 -11.28
N VAL A 62 -4.56 19.13 -11.15
CA VAL A 62 -5.18 18.71 -9.90
C VAL A 62 -4.36 17.62 -9.24
N GLU A 63 -4.02 17.82 -7.98
CA GLU A 63 -3.41 16.83 -7.11
C GLU A 63 -4.33 16.54 -5.93
N LEU A 64 -4.48 15.26 -5.63
CA LEU A 64 -5.20 14.78 -4.45
C LEU A 64 -4.30 13.82 -3.68
N GLU A 65 -4.00 14.13 -2.45
CA GLU A 65 -3.40 13.18 -1.51
C GLU A 65 -4.50 12.60 -0.62
N LEU A 66 -4.62 11.28 -0.58
CA LEU A 66 -5.60 10.57 0.25
C LEU A 66 -4.88 9.65 1.23
N ALA A 67 -5.16 9.82 2.52
CA ALA A 67 -4.56 9.02 3.59
C ALA A 67 -5.61 8.45 4.53
N ILE A 68 -5.38 7.24 5.06
CA ILE A 68 -6.05 6.74 6.24
C ILE A 68 -5.22 7.19 7.45
N PHE A 69 -5.83 7.93 8.35
CA PHE A 69 -5.19 8.48 9.54
C PHE A 69 -5.72 7.76 10.79
N GLU A 70 -4.77 7.23 11.62
CA GLU A 70 -5.10 6.36 12.76
C GLU A 70 -4.43 6.80 14.07
N ARG A 71 -3.73 7.94 14.07
CA ARG A 71 -2.95 8.37 15.23
C ARG A 71 -3.84 9.03 16.26
N GLY A 72 -4.25 8.26 17.29
CA GLY A 72 -5.05 8.76 18.41
C GLY A 72 -6.53 8.98 18.12
N VAL A 73 -6.99 8.58 16.95
CA VAL A 73 -8.38 8.57 16.51
C VAL A 73 -8.70 7.23 15.85
N PRO A 74 -9.96 6.81 15.75
CA PRO A 74 -10.34 5.70 14.87
C PRO A 74 -9.88 5.96 13.43
N PRO A 75 -9.62 4.91 12.63
CA PRO A 75 -9.21 5.09 11.24
C PRO A 75 -10.16 5.99 10.46
N GLU A 76 -9.69 7.11 9.95
CA GLU A 76 -10.46 8.10 9.21
C GLU A 76 -9.76 8.53 7.92
N TYR A 77 -10.49 8.85 6.87
CA TYR A 77 -9.91 9.42 5.67
C TYR A 77 -9.60 10.89 5.86
N ARG A 78 -8.38 11.28 5.49
CA ARG A 78 -7.98 12.68 5.30
C ARG A 78 -7.50 12.89 3.88
N ALA A 79 -7.92 13.98 3.28
CA ALA A 79 -7.53 14.34 1.92
C ALA A 79 -7.00 15.78 1.85
N TRP A 80 -5.98 15.99 1.02
CA TRP A 80 -5.45 17.30 0.68
C TRP A 80 -5.58 17.48 -0.82
N ILE A 81 -6.24 18.56 -1.22
CA ILE A 81 -6.56 18.83 -2.63
C ILE A 81 -5.88 20.12 -3.02
N THR A 82 -5.10 20.08 -4.10
CA THR A 82 -4.52 21.28 -4.71
C THR A 82 -4.90 21.37 -6.19
N HIS A 83 -4.99 22.58 -6.69
CA HIS A 83 -5.18 22.93 -8.09
C HIS A 83 -4.17 24.00 -8.46
N ASP A 84 -3.36 23.79 -9.48
CA ASP A 84 -2.20 24.65 -9.81
C ASP A 84 -1.28 24.88 -8.60
N GLY A 85 -1.08 23.86 -7.76
CA GLY A 85 -0.25 23.91 -6.55
C GLY A 85 -0.84 24.76 -5.42
N LYS A 86 -2.12 25.18 -5.50
CA LYS A 86 -2.80 25.94 -4.46
C LYS A 86 -3.87 25.11 -3.77
N PRO A 87 -4.01 25.20 -2.44
CA PRO A 87 -5.07 24.50 -1.73
C PRO A 87 -6.47 24.86 -2.22
N VAL A 88 -7.31 23.83 -2.40
CA VAL A 88 -8.71 23.97 -2.81
C VAL A 88 -9.58 24.15 -1.58
N ASN A 89 -10.52 25.11 -1.64
CA ASN A 89 -11.42 25.41 -0.54
C ASN A 89 -12.87 24.96 -0.78
N SER A 90 -13.22 24.58 -2.01
CA SER A 90 -14.54 24.09 -2.36
C SER A 90 -14.44 22.99 -3.41
N ALA A 91 -14.91 21.79 -3.06
CA ALA A 91 -14.97 20.64 -3.93
C ALA A 91 -16.00 19.64 -3.41
N GLU A 92 -16.41 18.70 -4.25
CA GLU A 92 -17.19 17.52 -3.83
C GLU A 92 -16.28 16.31 -4.00
N LEU A 93 -15.89 15.68 -2.89
CA LEU A 93 -15.06 14.48 -2.88
C LEU A 93 -15.86 13.31 -2.33
N THR A 94 -15.82 12.19 -3.05
CA THR A 94 -16.42 10.92 -2.62
C THR A 94 -15.40 9.80 -2.83
N VAL A 95 -15.25 8.95 -1.82
CA VAL A 95 -14.46 7.73 -1.88
C VAL A 95 -15.38 6.55 -1.64
N THR A 96 -15.36 5.58 -2.55
CA THR A 96 -16.09 4.33 -2.43
C THR A 96 -15.11 3.19 -2.28
N LEU A 97 -15.29 2.40 -1.23
CA LEU A 97 -14.56 1.16 -0.99
C LEU A 97 -15.43 -0.02 -1.36
N SER A 98 -14.88 -0.96 -2.14
CA SER A 98 -15.54 -2.22 -2.45
C SER A 98 -14.75 -3.38 -1.85
N ARG A 99 -15.38 -4.13 -0.97
CA ARG A 99 -14.76 -5.25 -0.24
C ARG A 99 -15.11 -6.59 -0.88
N LEU A 100 -14.30 -7.61 -0.61
CA LEU A 100 -14.65 -8.98 -0.96
C LEU A 100 -16.04 -9.33 -0.37
N GLY A 101 -16.90 -9.94 -1.18
CA GLY A 101 -18.28 -10.24 -0.79
C GLY A 101 -19.31 -9.17 -1.18
N GLY A 102 -18.87 -8.08 -1.85
CA GLY A 102 -19.75 -7.07 -2.43
C GLY A 102 -20.22 -5.98 -1.46
N GLN A 103 -19.69 -5.95 -0.25
CA GLN A 103 -19.92 -4.82 0.67
C GLN A 103 -19.25 -3.57 0.13
N GLN A 104 -19.98 -2.45 0.19
CA GLN A 104 -19.46 -1.13 -0.17
C GLN A 104 -19.60 -0.16 0.99
N ASP A 105 -18.56 0.62 1.20
CA ASP A 105 -18.53 1.75 2.14
C ASP A 105 -18.30 3.01 1.32
N VAL A 106 -19.12 4.05 1.53
CA VAL A 106 -19.04 5.32 0.80
C VAL A 106 -18.75 6.42 1.79
N PHE A 107 -17.71 7.21 1.51
CA PHE A 107 -17.30 8.35 2.32
C PHE A 107 -17.50 9.63 1.54
N THR A 108 -18.15 10.60 2.16
CA THR A 108 -18.21 11.98 1.69
C THR A 108 -17.31 12.86 2.53
N PHE A 109 -16.82 13.96 1.98
CA PHE A 109 -15.79 14.75 2.64
C PHE A 109 -16.28 16.17 2.92
N SER A 110 -15.87 16.68 4.07
CA SER A 110 -16.08 18.07 4.46
C SER A 110 -14.75 18.77 4.69
N LYS A 111 -14.66 20.05 4.34
CA LYS A 111 -13.45 20.86 4.59
C LYS A 111 -13.26 21.06 6.08
N HIS A 112 -12.06 20.72 6.57
CA HIS A 112 -11.66 20.86 7.95
C HIS A 112 -10.25 21.49 8.00
N ASP A 113 -10.17 22.77 8.24
CA ASP A 113 -8.92 23.55 8.24
C ASP A 113 -8.03 23.28 7.00
N GLU A 114 -6.92 22.59 7.16
CA GLU A 114 -5.94 22.33 6.10
C GLU A 114 -6.24 21.08 5.28
N TYR A 115 -7.17 20.23 5.71
CA TYR A 115 -7.51 18.98 5.03
C TYR A 115 -9.02 18.80 4.87
N TRP A 116 -9.40 17.79 4.13
CA TRP A 116 -10.77 17.32 3.99
C TRP A 116 -10.94 16.06 4.82
N LEU A 117 -11.94 16.05 5.69
CA LEU A 117 -12.24 14.91 6.55
C LEU A 117 -13.37 14.09 5.94
N GLY A 118 -13.14 12.77 5.79
CA GLY A 118 -14.17 11.81 5.40
C GLY A 118 -15.13 11.53 6.55
N ASP A 119 -16.39 11.32 6.23
CA ASP A 119 -17.43 10.97 7.19
C ASP A 119 -17.37 9.47 7.54
N GLY A 120 -17.04 9.14 8.76
CA GLY A 120 -17.05 7.78 9.25
C GLY A 120 -15.68 7.16 9.50
N VAL A 121 -15.71 5.88 9.87
CA VAL A 121 -14.54 5.09 10.22
C VAL A 121 -14.21 4.13 9.09
N VAL A 122 -12.94 4.09 8.68
CA VAL A 122 -12.44 3.11 7.71
C VAL A 122 -12.20 1.79 8.44
N ALA A 123 -13.15 0.86 8.33
CA ALA A 123 -13.05 -0.40 9.05
C ALA A 123 -11.90 -1.27 8.53
N GLU A 124 -11.18 -1.91 9.44
CA GLU A 124 -10.17 -2.91 9.10
C GLU A 124 -10.81 -4.26 8.66
N PRO A 125 -10.13 -5.09 7.86
CA PRO A 125 -8.80 -4.81 7.27
C PRO A 125 -8.90 -3.81 6.12
N HIS A 126 -7.83 -3.01 5.92
CA HIS A 126 -7.74 -2.05 4.82
C HIS A 126 -7.42 -2.76 3.49
N SER A 127 -8.27 -3.71 3.14
CA SER A 127 -8.14 -4.56 1.96
C SER A 127 -9.41 -4.48 1.13
N PHE A 128 -9.40 -3.60 0.11
CA PHE A 128 -10.55 -3.21 -0.68
C PHE A 128 -10.13 -2.56 -2.00
N ASP A 129 -11.03 -2.50 -2.96
CA ASP A 129 -10.89 -1.67 -4.14
C ASP A 129 -11.35 -0.26 -3.80
N VAL A 130 -10.58 0.73 -4.20
CA VAL A 130 -10.85 2.14 -3.94
C VAL A 130 -11.24 2.84 -5.23
N ALA A 131 -12.36 3.54 -5.21
CA ALA A 131 -12.78 4.44 -6.27
C ALA A 131 -12.94 5.85 -5.70
N VAL A 132 -12.23 6.81 -6.28
CA VAL A 132 -12.26 8.22 -5.88
C VAL A 132 -12.93 9.03 -6.97
N ASN A 133 -13.87 9.88 -6.60
CA ASN A 133 -14.50 10.84 -7.48
C ASN A 133 -14.41 12.24 -6.85
N LEU A 134 -13.70 13.12 -7.52
CA LEU A 134 -13.54 14.52 -7.13
C LEU A 134 -14.21 15.40 -8.18
N ARG A 135 -15.19 16.18 -7.76
CA ARG A 135 -15.78 17.25 -8.58
C ARG A 135 -15.23 18.59 -8.16
N LEU A 136 -14.48 19.21 -9.06
CA LEU A 136 -13.84 20.49 -8.86
C LEU A 136 -14.15 21.41 -10.05
N GLU A 137 -14.69 22.61 -9.77
CA GLU A 137 -14.99 23.63 -10.79
C GLU A 137 -15.83 23.09 -11.97
N GLY A 138 -16.72 22.13 -11.70
CA GLY A 138 -17.60 21.52 -12.70
C GLY A 138 -16.94 20.39 -13.52
N LYS A 139 -15.68 20.06 -13.30
CA LYS A 139 -15.00 18.92 -13.88
C LYS A 139 -14.99 17.74 -12.91
N ASN A 140 -15.01 16.54 -13.44
CA ASN A 140 -14.88 15.30 -12.66
C ASN A 140 -13.50 14.70 -12.87
N HIS A 141 -12.82 14.38 -11.78
CA HIS A 141 -11.56 13.68 -11.71
C HIS A 141 -11.81 12.34 -11.03
N GLN A 142 -11.28 11.24 -11.59
CA GLN A 142 -11.56 9.89 -11.12
C GLN A 142 -10.29 9.07 -11.06
N TRP A 143 -10.12 8.32 -9.97
CA TRP A 143 -9.01 7.39 -9.77
C TRP A 143 -9.53 6.10 -9.19
N GLN A 144 -8.86 5.01 -9.51
CA GLN A 144 -9.17 3.68 -8.98
C GLN A 144 -7.87 2.92 -8.72
N TRP A 145 -7.83 2.18 -7.63
CA TRP A 145 -6.73 1.25 -7.32
C TRP A 145 -7.20 0.20 -6.34
N GLU A 146 -6.40 -0.85 -6.20
CA GLU A 146 -6.59 -1.89 -5.22
C GLU A 146 -5.69 -1.65 -4.02
N SER A 147 -6.23 -1.80 -2.81
CA SER A 147 -5.48 -1.80 -1.55
C SER A 147 -5.49 -3.22 -1.00
N HIS A 148 -4.30 -3.81 -0.86
CA HIS A 148 -4.15 -5.22 -0.46
C HIS A 148 -3.40 -5.36 0.87
N GLU A 149 -3.82 -4.64 1.89
CA GLU A 149 -3.23 -4.79 3.20
C GLU A 149 -3.42 -6.23 3.71
N GLY A 150 -2.30 -6.90 4.01
CA GLY A 150 -2.31 -8.27 4.52
C GLY A 150 -2.75 -9.36 3.52
N ARG A 151 -2.92 -9.03 2.23
CA ARG A 151 -3.20 -10.01 1.17
C ARG A 151 -1.98 -10.28 0.31
N VAL A 152 -1.85 -11.52 -0.13
CA VAL A 152 -0.85 -11.95 -1.10
C VAL A 152 -1.57 -12.63 -2.25
N GLU A 153 -1.28 -12.23 -3.47
CA GLU A 153 -1.72 -12.94 -4.66
C GLU A 153 -0.79 -14.11 -4.94
N ILE A 154 -1.35 -15.31 -5.08
CA ILE A 154 -0.61 -16.51 -5.38
C ILE A 154 -1.14 -17.07 -6.69
N ALA A 155 -0.28 -17.17 -7.70
CA ALA A 155 -0.65 -17.77 -8.99
C ALA A 155 -1.16 -19.21 -8.79
N ALA A 156 -2.20 -19.60 -9.53
CA ALA A 156 -2.89 -20.88 -9.35
C ALA A 156 -1.96 -22.10 -9.53
N ASP A 157 -1.00 -22.02 -10.41
CA ASP A 157 0.01 -23.06 -10.63
C ASP A 157 0.97 -23.19 -9.45
N MET A 158 1.35 -22.07 -8.83
CA MET A 158 2.18 -22.05 -7.63
C MET A 158 1.41 -22.59 -6.43
N ALA A 159 0.16 -22.16 -6.23
CA ALA A 159 -0.70 -22.68 -5.17
C ALA A 159 -0.81 -24.21 -5.24
N THR A 160 -1.01 -24.76 -6.44
CA THR A 160 -1.06 -26.21 -6.68
C THR A 160 0.27 -26.88 -6.34
N LYS A 161 1.40 -26.32 -6.74
CA LYS A 161 2.75 -26.89 -6.48
C LYS A 161 3.07 -26.96 -4.99
N VAL A 162 2.61 -25.98 -4.20
CA VAL A 162 2.87 -25.92 -2.75
C VAL A 162 1.75 -26.54 -1.91
N GLY A 163 0.73 -27.13 -2.55
CA GLY A 163 -0.35 -27.83 -1.87
C GLY A 163 -1.38 -26.93 -1.21
N ILE A 164 -1.52 -25.67 -1.65
CA ILE A 164 -2.58 -24.78 -1.20
C ILE A 164 -3.86 -25.14 -1.94
N GLY A 165 -4.89 -25.57 -1.18
CA GLY A 165 -6.24 -25.81 -1.67
C GLY A 165 -7.21 -24.74 -1.17
N SER A 166 -8.29 -24.52 -1.91
CA SER A 166 -9.41 -23.70 -1.47
C SER A 166 -10.70 -24.50 -1.56
N GLU A 167 -11.61 -24.24 -0.63
CA GLU A 167 -12.93 -24.86 -0.60
C GLU A 167 -13.99 -23.76 -0.33
N VAL A 168 -15.16 -23.93 -0.92
CA VAL A 168 -16.26 -22.99 -0.70
C VAL A 168 -16.81 -23.20 0.71
N ALA A 169 -16.73 -22.17 1.54
CA ALA A 169 -17.33 -22.19 2.86
C ALA A 169 -18.86 -22.25 2.75
N GLY A 170 -19.47 -23.15 3.50
CA GLY A 170 -20.91 -23.32 3.56
C GLY A 170 -21.43 -23.34 5.01
N PRO A 171 -22.75 -23.39 5.20
CA PRO A 171 -23.32 -23.54 6.53
C PRO A 171 -22.85 -24.84 7.15
N GLY A 172 -22.37 -24.80 8.39
CA GLY A 172 -21.90 -25.97 9.12
C GLY A 172 -22.26 -25.89 10.59
N SER A 173 -22.23 -27.05 11.26
CA SER A 173 -22.39 -27.14 12.70
C SER A 173 -21.05 -27.33 13.35
N ILE A 174 -20.71 -26.48 14.31
CA ILE A 174 -19.47 -26.59 15.07
C ILE A 174 -19.84 -27.07 16.48
N GLU A 175 -19.36 -28.28 16.84
CA GLU A 175 -19.50 -28.77 18.20
C GLU A 175 -18.35 -28.22 19.06
N ARG A 176 -18.74 -27.71 20.22
CA ARG A 176 -17.76 -27.24 21.21
C ARG A 176 -17.26 -28.41 22.03
N HIS A 177 -16.04 -28.82 21.84
CA HIS A 177 -15.40 -29.84 22.64
C HIS A 177 -14.57 -29.21 23.76
N LEU A 178 -14.73 -29.75 24.97
CA LEU A 178 -13.87 -29.40 26.11
C LEU A 178 -13.11 -30.66 26.53
N GLN A 179 -11.81 -30.65 26.32
CA GLN A 179 -10.93 -31.70 26.82
C GLN A 179 -10.44 -31.35 28.21
N VAL A 180 -10.77 -32.22 29.19
CA VAL A 180 -10.35 -32.01 30.57
C VAL A 180 -9.52 -33.18 31.06
N TYR A 181 -8.55 -32.90 31.92
CA TYR A 181 -7.76 -33.92 32.61
C TYR A 181 -8.35 -34.12 34.01
N GLY A 182 -8.51 -35.37 34.43
CA GLY A 182 -9.03 -35.71 35.72
C GLY A 182 -8.43 -36.99 36.28
N ARG A 183 -8.65 -37.22 37.56
CA ARG A 183 -8.28 -38.46 38.26
C ARG A 183 -9.56 -39.10 38.80
N LEU A 184 -9.73 -40.39 38.52
CA LEU A 184 -10.80 -41.17 39.17
C LEU A 184 -10.44 -41.36 40.65
N ALA A 185 -11.38 -41.01 41.50
CA ALA A 185 -11.26 -41.21 42.93
C ALA A 185 -12.62 -41.71 43.48
N THR A 186 -12.56 -42.58 44.46
CA THR A 186 -13.77 -42.97 45.22
C THR A 186 -14.27 -41.78 46.01
N PRO A 187 -15.58 -41.46 45.98
CA PRO A 187 -16.15 -40.41 46.82
C PRO A 187 -15.80 -40.63 48.29
N PRO A 188 -15.55 -39.57 49.09
CA PRO A 188 -15.18 -39.71 50.47
C PRO A 188 -16.23 -40.44 51.34
N ASP A 189 -17.49 -40.32 51.01
CA ASP A 189 -18.65 -40.97 51.67
C ASP A 189 -18.77 -42.47 51.38
N GLN A 190 -18.06 -42.95 50.37
CA GLN A 190 -18.02 -44.37 49.98
C GLN A 190 -16.71 -45.05 50.43
N LYS A 191 -15.90 -44.42 51.29
CA LYS A 191 -14.69 -44.99 51.85
C LYS A 191 -14.93 -45.39 53.32
N ALA A 192 -14.80 -46.68 53.61
CA ALA A 192 -14.77 -47.17 54.97
C ALA A 192 -13.33 -47.54 55.37
N HIS A 193 -12.86 -47.05 56.53
CA HIS A 193 -11.59 -47.43 57.09
C HIS A 193 -11.82 -48.48 58.21
N LEU A 194 -11.44 -49.72 57.93
CA LEU A 194 -11.43 -50.77 58.90
C LEU A 194 -10.09 -50.83 59.61
N ARG A 195 -10.09 -50.76 60.96
CA ARG A 195 -8.87 -50.97 61.76
C ARG A 195 -9.02 -52.31 62.50
N ALA A 196 -7.99 -53.16 62.40
CA ALA A 196 -7.88 -54.32 63.27
C ALA A 196 -7.62 -53.91 64.73
N ARG A 197 -8.21 -54.58 65.67
CA ARG A 197 -7.95 -54.40 67.11
C ARG A 197 -6.81 -55.31 67.49
#